data_784c31f8a11920f79043cfc4baf87eaf
#
_entry.id   784c31f8a11920f79043cfc4baf87eaf
#
_cell.length_a   1.000
_cell.length_b   1.000
_cell.length_c   1.000
_cell.angle_alpha   90.00
_cell.angle_beta   90.00
_cell.angle_gamma   90.00
#
_symmetry.space_group_name_H-M   'P 1'
#
loop_
_entity.id
_entity.type
_entity.pdbx_description
1 polymer ?
#
loop_
_entity_poly.entity_id
_entity_poly.type
_entity_poly.pdbx_seq_one_letter_code
_entity_poly.pdbx_strand_id
1 'polypeptide(L)'
;MNETEKVNQIVSSLIPNVVQIDEIEYLPGGYNNDNFRVTIKDEIFVVRVVRDPRPRPFEKTYVSLSIAPELIALDTSNGHMITRWIEGNLLTTTTLSPIEGAHYLRDLHNAIPSSITRYDVIEQISHHFDSAGQVGKEQPWLERIRWQEREIRGCHNDLNPWNIISTENGLRTLDWEWAGDNDPLFDVIGFCYGAHYSHAEFFLCAETYLGQRVSEETLRTTQAIFQLREHAWAIAQISAGNNHEGIIEQRDRSIANVEQLL
;
A
#
# COMPACT_ATOMS: atom_id res chain seq x y z
N MET A 1 -23.34 13.78 -8.85
CA MET A 1 -22.20 14.20 -9.69
C MET A 1 -21.66 12.94 -10.33
N ASN A 2 -21.52 12.92 -11.64
CA ASN A 2 -20.92 11.79 -12.33
C ASN A 2 -19.39 11.81 -12.17
N GLU A 3 -18.70 10.69 -12.52
CA GLU A 3 -17.26 10.55 -12.35
C GLU A 3 -16.46 11.62 -13.11
N THR A 4 -16.84 11.87 -14.35
CA THR A 4 -16.23 12.90 -15.20
C THR A 4 -16.32 14.29 -14.58
N GLU A 5 -17.47 14.65 -14.04
CA GLU A 5 -17.66 15.93 -13.34
C GLU A 5 -16.76 16.04 -12.11
N LYS A 6 -16.63 14.95 -11.35
CA LYS A 6 -15.77 14.88 -10.16
C LYS A 6 -14.29 15.04 -10.52
N VAL A 7 -13.82 14.36 -11.56
CA VAL A 7 -12.44 14.51 -12.07
C VAL A 7 -12.18 15.94 -12.53
N ASN A 8 -13.08 16.53 -13.33
CA ASN A 8 -12.96 17.91 -13.78
C ASN A 8 -12.85 18.91 -12.63
N GLN A 9 -13.68 18.73 -11.59
CA GLN A 9 -13.65 19.58 -10.39
C GLN A 9 -12.30 19.46 -9.65
N ILE A 10 -11.79 18.23 -9.45
CA ILE A 10 -10.51 18.00 -8.78
C ILE A 10 -9.36 18.61 -9.58
N VAL A 11 -9.29 18.35 -10.89
CA VAL A 11 -8.25 18.91 -11.76
C VAL A 11 -8.28 20.44 -11.72
N SER A 12 -9.45 21.06 -11.86
CA SER A 12 -9.60 22.52 -11.81
C SER A 12 -9.20 23.12 -10.46
N SER A 13 -9.41 22.40 -9.36
CA SER A 13 -9.04 22.85 -8.02
C SER A 13 -7.53 22.72 -7.75
N LEU A 14 -6.89 21.67 -8.28
CA LEU A 14 -5.48 21.36 -8.02
C LEU A 14 -4.52 21.98 -9.02
N ILE A 15 -4.93 22.15 -10.27
CA ILE A 15 -4.12 22.76 -11.33
C ILE A 15 -4.83 24.04 -11.82
N PRO A 16 -4.47 25.22 -11.29
CA PRO A 16 -5.03 26.48 -11.75
C PRO A 16 -4.76 26.68 -13.24
N ASN A 17 -5.77 27.22 -13.99
CA ASN A 17 -5.69 27.52 -15.41
C ASN A 17 -5.75 26.31 -16.39
N VAL A 18 -6.10 25.12 -15.93
CA VAL A 18 -6.53 24.07 -16.86
C VAL A 18 -7.88 24.46 -17.44
N VAL A 19 -7.92 24.70 -18.73
CA VAL A 19 -9.15 25.18 -19.43
C VAL A 19 -9.96 23.99 -19.93
N GLN A 20 -9.31 22.89 -20.30
CA GLN A 20 -9.95 21.74 -20.92
C GLN A 20 -9.16 20.46 -20.60
N ILE A 21 -9.89 19.39 -20.31
CA ILE A 21 -9.40 18.01 -20.30
C ILE A 21 -9.78 17.38 -21.64
N ASP A 22 -8.83 16.76 -22.31
CA ASP A 22 -9.03 16.20 -23.66
C ASP A 22 -9.64 14.79 -23.56
N GLU A 23 -9.20 13.98 -22.58
CA GLU A 23 -9.66 12.61 -22.39
C GLU A 23 -9.63 12.23 -20.90
N ILE A 24 -10.61 11.41 -20.47
CA ILE A 24 -10.67 10.81 -19.14
C ILE A 24 -10.99 9.33 -19.30
N GLU A 25 -10.10 8.48 -18.80
CA GLU A 25 -10.25 7.03 -18.80
C GLU A 25 -10.18 6.50 -17.35
N TYR A 26 -11.15 5.69 -16.94
CA TYR A 26 -11.10 5.04 -15.63
C TYR A 26 -10.06 3.92 -15.60
N LEU A 27 -9.19 3.92 -14.58
CA LEU A 27 -8.21 2.88 -14.33
C LEU A 27 -8.79 1.90 -13.31
N PRO A 28 -9.15 0.67 -13.70
CA PRO A 28 -9.70 -0.31 -12.78
C PRO A 28 -8.62 -0.78 -11.79
N GLY A 29 -9.03 -1.01 -10.55
CA GLY A 29 -8.16 -1.48 -9.48
C GLY A 29 -8.11 -0.49 -8.30
N GLY A 30 -7.79 -1.01 -7.12
CA GLY A 30 -7.82 -0.27 -5.87
C GLY A 30 -9.21 -0.22 -5.22
N TYR A 31 -9.21 -0.37 -3.90
CA TYR A 31 -10.44 -0.40 -3.11
C TYR A 31 -10.72 0.92 -2.37
N ASN A 32 -9.68 1.73 -2.14
CA ASN A 32 -9.78 2.98 -1.38
C ASN A 32 -9.93 4.22 -2.28
N ASN A 33 -9.44 4.15 -3.52
CA ASN A 33 -9.35 5.27 -4.42
C ASN A 33 -9.86 4.90 -5.81
N ASP A 34 -10.50 5.85 -6.50
CA ASP A 34 -10.77 5.77 -7.93
C ASP A 34 -9.63 6.50 -8.66
N ASN A 35 -9.00 5.82 -9.62
CA ASN A 35 -7.92 6.39 -10.40
C ASN A 35 -8.36 6.61 -11.84
N PHE A 36 -7.94 7.71 -12.44
CA PHE A 36 -8.25 8.07 -13.82
C PHE A 36 -6.99 8.48 -14.55
N ARG A 37 -6.81 7.92 -15.74
CA ARG A 37 -5.86 8.44 -16.72
C ARG A 37 -6.48 9.64 -17.41
N VAL A 38 -5.78 10.77 -17.36
CA VAL A 38 -6.32 12.04 -17.84
C VAL A 38 -5.31 12.66 -18.80
N THR A 39 -5.77 13.05 -20.00
CA THR A 39 -4.96 13.77 -20.98
C THR A 39 -5.31 15.26 -20.98
N ILE A 40 -4.30 16.10 -20.85
CA ILE A 40 -4.40 17.56 -20.89
C ILE A 40 -3.29 18.10 -21.79
N LYS A 41 -3.61 18.68 -22.95
CA LYS A 41 -2.64 19.26 -23.89
C LYS A 41 -1.49 18.29 -24.23
N ASP A 42 -1.84 17.07 -24.64
CA ASP A 42 -0.90 15.99 -24.99
C ASP A 42 -0.06 15.43 -23.83
N GLU A 43 -0.19 15.95 -22.62
CA GLU A 43 0.42 15.39 -21.42
C GLU A 43 -0.55 14.45 -20.70
N ILE A 44 -0.02 13.36 -20.16
CA ILE A 44 -0.83 12.32 -19.51
C ILE A 44 -0.56 12.33 -18.00
N PHE A 45 -1.64 12.26 -17.23
CA PHE A 45 -1.63 12.29 -15.77
C PHE A 45 -2.47 11.14 -15.19
N VAL A 46 -2.23 10.81 -13.92
CA VAL A 46 -3.13 10.03 -13.09
C VAL A 46 -3.80 10.96 -12.09
N VAL A 47 -5.12 10.97 -12.07
CA VAL A 47 -5.92 11.68 -11.07
C VAL A 47 -6.47 10.65 -10.08
N ARG A 48 -6.00 10.70 -8.83
CA ARG A 48 -6.55 9.92 -7.72
C ARG A 48 -7.72 10.67 -7.09
N VAL A 49 -8.87 10.02 -7.10
CA VAL A 49 -10.11 10.48 -6.47
C VAL A 49 -10.36 9.64 -5.23
N VAL A 50 -10.13 10.18 -4.06
CA VAL A 50 -10.31 9.46 -2.79
C VAL A 50 -11.80 9.25 -2.51
N ARG A 51 -12.19 8.02 -2.16
CA ARG A 51 -13.59 7.67 -1.82
C ARG A 51 -13.97 8.13 -0.42
N ASP A 52 -13.02 8.08 0.53
CA ASP A 52 -13.17 8.58 1.90
C ASP A 52 -12.17 9.72 2.16
N PRO A 53 -12.52 10.96 1.79
CA PRO A 53 -11.64 12.12 1.93
C PRO A 53 -11.32 12.42 3.38
N ARG A 54 -10.03 12.43 3.74
CA ARG A 54 -9.52 12.72 5.08
C ARG A 54 -8.16 13.42 5.00
N PRO A 55 -7.76 14.18 6.03
CA PRO A 55 -6.45 14.81 6.07
C PRO A 55 -5.30 13.79 6.01
N ARG A 56 -4.31 14.09 5.15
CA ARG A 56 -3.09 13.27 4.94
C ARG A 56 -1.84 14.17 5.00
N PRO A 57 -1.53 14.74 6.16
CA PRO A 57 -0.54 15.81 6.29
C PRO A 57 0.88 15.39 5.90
N PHE A 58 1.21 14.11 6.06
CA PHE A 58 2.56 13.59 5.81
C PHE A 58 2.74 12.96 4.43
N GLU A 59 1.65 12.65 3.72
CA GLU A 59 1.70 11.93 2.43
C GLU A 59 2.56 12.66 1.40
N LYS A 60 2.55 14.01 1.40
CA LYS A 60 3.37 14.81 0.48
C LYS A 60 4.87 14.45 0.54
N THR A 61 5.39 14.15 1.72
CA THR A 61 6.79 13.77 1.89
C THR A 61 7.13 12.50 1.12
N TYR A 62 6.25 11.50 1.17
CA TYR A 62 6.48 10.19 0.55
C TYR A 62 6.21 10.20 -0.95
N VAL A 63 5.12 10.82 -1.40
CA VAL A 63 4.79 10.89 -2.84
C VAL A 63 5.73 11.82 -3.62
N SER A 64 6.59 12.59 -2.96
CA SER A 64 7.62 13.42 -3.59
C SER A 64 8.98 12.71 -3.74
N LEU A 65 9.10 11.44 -3.32
CA LEU A 65 10.32 10.67 -3.48
C LEU A 65 10.60 10.36 -4.95
N SER A 66 11.88 10.28 -5.32
CA SER A 66 12.29 9.98 -6.71
C SER A 66 11.87 8.59 -7.20
N ILE A 67 11.52 7.70 -6.27
CA ILE A 67 10.99 6.35 -6.53
C ILE A 67 9.47 6.32 -6.72
N ALA A 68 8.77 7.42 -6.43
CA ALA A 68 7.35 7.61 -6.71
C ALA A 68 7.16 8.24 -8.11
N PRO A 69 5.92 8.22 -8.67
CA PRO A 69 5.56 9.07 -9.80
C PRO A 69 5.79 10.55 -9.51
N GLU A 70 6.14 11.33 -10.52
CA GLU A 70 6.26 12.78 -10.35
C GLU A 70 4.96 13.39 -9.83
N LEU A 71 5.02 13.99 -8.64
CA LEU A 71 3.88 14.67 -8.04
C LEU A 71 3.64 16.01 -8.75
N ILE A 72 2.43 16.18 -9.30
CA ILE A 72 1.98 17.45 -9.89
C ILE A 72 1.24 18.27 -8.83
N ALA A 73 0.28 17.67 -8.15
CA ALA A 73 -0.48 18.33 -7.10
C ALA A 73 -1.05 17.32 -6.10
N LEU A 74 -1.17 17.74 -4.84
CA LEU A 74 -1.82 16.99 -3.76
C LEU A 74 -2.56 17.94 -2.84
N ASP A 75 -3.83 17.68 -2.62
CA ASP A 75 -4.60 18.29 -1.54
C ASP A 75 -4.47 17.44 -0.27
N THR A 76 -3.62 17.88 0.64
CA THR A 76 -3.38 17.18 1.91
C THR A 76 -4.56 17.22 2.87
N SER A 77 -5.60 18.02 2.59
CA SER A 77 -6.82 18.08 3.41
C SER A 77 -7.79 16.95 3.13
N ASN A 78 -7.74 16.36 1.93
CA ASN A 78 -8.66 15.32 1.50
C ASN A 78 -8.00 14.13 0.79
N GLY A 79 -6.72 14.27 0.37
CA GLY A 79 -5.96 13.22 -0.29
C GLY A 79 -6.15 13.12 -1.80
N HIS A 80 -6.94 13.99 -2.45
CA HIS A 80 -6.98 14.04 -3.91
C HIS A 80 -5.61 14.42 -4.46
N MET A 81 -5.16 13.72 -5.51
CA MET A 81 -3.79 13.85 -6.00
C MET A 81 -3.73 13.75 -7.52
N ILE A 82 -2.78 14.45 -8.10
CA ILE A 82 -2.44 14.35 -9.52
C ILE A 82 -0.96 14.03 -9.61
N THR A 83 -0.63 12.96 -10.33
CA THR A 83 0.74 12.58 -10.66
C THR A 83 0.91 12.49 -12.18
N ARG A 84 2.15 12.56 -12.65
CA ARG A 84 2.45 12.26 -14.04
C ARG A 84 2.24 10.77 -14.32
N TRP A 85 1.71 10.48 -15.51
CA TRP A 85 1.64 9.10 -16.00
C TRP A 85 3.04 8.48 -16.13
N ILE A 86 3.16 7.21 -15.78
CA ILE A 86 4.39 6.44 -15.97
C ILE A 86 4.14 5.36 -17.01
N GLU A 87 4.96 5.33 -18.04
CA GLU A 87 4.98 4.22 -18.99
C GLU A 87 5.68 3.00 -18.35
N GLY A 88 5.01 1.87 -18.35
CA GLY A 88 5.51 0.64 -17.77
C GLY A 88 4.41 -0.38 -17.50
N ASN A 89 4.79 -1.49 -16.88
CA ASN A 89 3.87 -2.56 -16.52
C ASN A 89 3.83 -2.74 -15.01
N LEU A 90 2.65 -3.03 -14.46
CA LEU A 90 2.54 -3.45 -13.06
C LEU A 90 3.37 -4.72 -12.85
N LEU A 91 4.03 -4.81 -11.71
CA LEU A 91 4.92 -5.93 -11.39
C LEU A 91 4.16 -7.27 -11.23
N THR A 92 2.83 -7.24 -11.16
CA THR A 92 1.96 -8.42 -11.22
C THR A 92 2.09 -9.22 -12.52
N THR A 93 2.56 -8.60 -13.59
CA THR A 93 2.77 -9.26 -14.90
C THR A 93 4.18 -9.82 -15.08
N THR A 94 5.11 -9.46 -14.19
CA THR A 94 6.50 -9.93 -14.18
C THR A 94 6.91 -10.19 -12.74
N THR A 95 7.41 -11.37 -12.44
CA THR A 95 7.88 -11.71 -11.09
C THR A 95 9.35 -11.39 -10.94
N LEU A 96 9.71 -10.65 -9.88
CA LEU A 96 11.09 -10.61 -9.41
C LEU A 96 11.43 -11.93 -8.71
N SER A 97 12.68 -12.36 -8.81
CA SER A 97 13.18 -13.41 -7.91
C SER A 97 13.22 -12.89 -6.47
N PRO A 98 13.22 -13.77 -5.44
CA PRO A 98 13.35 -13.36 -4.04
C PRO A 98 14.56 -12.46 -3.75
N ILE A 99 15.66 -12.68 -4.46
CA ILE A 99 16.90 -11.89 -4.33
C ILE A 99 16.70 -10.49 -4.92
N GLU A 100 16.15 -10.39 -6.12
CA GLU A 100 15.84 -9.10 -6.76
C GLU A 100 14.82 -8.30 -5.94
N GLY A 101 13.76 -8.97 -5.44
CA GLY A 101 12.78 -8.38 -4.54
C GLY A 101 13.42 -7.82 -3.27
N ALA A 102 14.31 -8.58 -2.64
CA ALA A 102 15.05 -8.14 -1.45
C ALA A 102 15.96 -6.92 -1.71
N HIS A 103 16.61 -6.85 -2.87
CA HIS A 103 17.42 -5.70 -3.26
C HIS A 103 16.53 -4.46 -3.48
N TYR A 104 15.44 -4.61 -4.22
CA TYR A 104 14.48 -3.53 -4.41
C TYR A 104 13.92 -3.00 -3.08
N LEU A 105 13.50 -3.87 -2.17
CA LEU A 105 13.02 -3.51 -0.84
C LEU A 105 14.07 -2.75 -0.02
N ARG A 106 15.33 -3.14 -0.13
CA ARG A 106 16.44 -2.46 0.55
C ARG A 106 16.66 -1.05 0.00
N ASP A 107 16.64 -0.90 -1.32
CA ASP A 107 16.77 0.39 -2.00
C ASP A 107 15.57 1.30 -1.66
N LEU A 108 14.35 0.74 -1.66
CA LEU A 108 13.13 1.43 -1.26
C LEU A 108 13.24 1.99 0.16
N HIS A 109 13.57 1.14 1.15
CA HIS A 109 13.68 1.58 2.55
C HIS A 109 14.83 2.56 2.79
N ASN A 110 15.89 2.51 1.98
CA ASN A 110 16.96 3.51 2.04
C ASN A 110 16.51 4.88 1.50
N ALA A 111 15.54 4.92 0.60
CA ALA A 111 15.01 6.14 0.03
C ALA A 111 13.89 6.76 0.89
N ILE A 112 13.17 5.97 1.71
CA ILE A 112 12.08 6.46 2.56
C ILE A 112 12.67 7.15 3.80
N PRO A 113 12.33 8.42 4.08
CA PRO A 113 12.78 9.10 5.29
C PRO A 113 12.08 8.52 6.53
N SER A 114 12.84 8.35 7.62
CA SER A 114 12.32 7.95 8.93
C SER A 114 11.94 9.16 9.78
N SER A 115 11.18 8.92 10.85
CA SER A 115 10.78 9.94 11.85
C SER A 115 9.83 11.02 11.32
N ILE A 116 9.08 10.72 10.27
CA ILE A 116 8.04 11.62 9.73
C ILE A 116 6.69 11.31 10.38
N THR A 117 6.27 10.06 10.35
CA THR A 117 5.08 9.56 11.01
C THR A 117 5.27 8.10 11.39
N ARG A 118 4.52 7.66 12.38
CA ARG A 118 4.54 6.27 12.86
C ARG A 118 3.40 5.49 12.24
N TYR A 119 3.69 4.28 11.77
CA TYR A 119 2.70 3.27 11.44
C TYR A 119 2.74 2.19 12.53
N ASP A 120 1.87 2.29 13.51
CA ASP A 120 1.69 1.26 14.53
C ASP A 120 0.71 0.22 14.03
N VAL A 121 1.21 -0.96 13.66
CA VAL A 121 0.37 -2.02 13.08
C VAL A 121 -0.69 -2.53 14.05
N ILE A 122 -0.40 -2.55 15.36
CA ILE A 122 -1.37 -2.99 16.38
C ILE A 122 -2.48 -1.96 16.51
N GLU A 123 -2.14 -0.67 16.54
CA GLU A 123 -3.12 0.41 16.56
C GLU A 123 -4.00 0.38 15.29
N GLN A 124 -3.40 0.14 14.11
CA GLN A 124 -4.15 0.00 12.86
C GLN A 124 -5.12 -1.19 12.90
N ILE A 125 -4.68 -2.35 13.40
CA ILE A 125 -5.54 -3.52 13.56
C ILE A 125 -6.72 -3.17 14.46
N SER A 126 -6.48 -2.64 15.66
CA SER A 126 -7.52 -2.29 16.62
C SER A 126 -8.49 -1.24 16.04
N HIS A 127 -7.97 -0.21 15.36
CA HIS A 127 -8.78 0.79 14.68
C HIS A 127 -9.72 0.18 13.63
N HIS A 128 -9.26 -0.78 12.84
CA HIS A 128 -10.09 -1.45 11.86
C HIS A 128 -11.16 -2.34 12.51
N PHE A 129 -10.84 -3.07 13.58
CA PHE A 129 -11.81 -3.85 14.33
C PHE A 129 -12.88 -2.95 14.98
N ASP A 130 -12.48 -1.82 15.55
CA ASP A 130 -13.39 -0.83 16.14
C ASP A 130 -14.32 -0.24 15.07
N SER A 131 -13.77 0.13 13.90
CA SER A 131 -14.53 0.63 12.74
C SER A 131 -15.55 -0.39 12.23
N ALA A 132 -15.25 -1.69 12.36
CA ALA A 132 -16.17 -2.77 12.03
C ALA A 132 -17.20 -3.08 13.14
N GLY A 133 -17.19 -2.34 14.25
CA GLY A 133 -18.04 -2.61 15.42
C GLY A 133 -17.64 -3.87 16.21
N GLN A 134 -16.38 -4.29 16.09
CA GLN A 134 -15.84 -5.52 16.70
C GLN A 134 -14.77 -5.22 17.77
N VAL A 135 -15.00 -4.20 18.58
CA VAL A 135 -14.08 -3.69 19.62
C VAL A 135 -13.50 -4.83 20.47
N GLY A 136 -12.18 -4.91 20.54
CA GLY A 136 -11.42 -5.86 21.36
C GLY A 136 -11.42 -7.32 20.88
N LYS A 137 -12.07 -7.63 19.76
CA LYS A 137 -12.09 -9.01 19.24
C LYS A 137 -10.75 -9.46 18.65
N GLU A 138 -9.85 -8.54 18.34
CA GLU A 138 -8.49 -8.83 17.87
C GLU A 138 -7.57 -9.36 18.99
N GLN A 139 -7.85 -9.05 20.24
CA GLN A 139 -6.96 -9.31 21.38
C GLN A 139 -6.51 -10.78 21.49
N PRO A 140 -7.39 -11.81 21.35
CA PRO A 140 -6.95 -13.20 21.44
C PRO A 140 -5.89 -13.59 20.39
N TRP A 141 -5.92 -13.01 19.21
CA TRP A 141 -4.89 -13.23 18.18
C TRP A 141 -3.61 -12.47 18.51
N LEU A 142 -3.69 -11.21 18.92
CA LEU A 142 -2.53 -10.41 19.32
C LEU A 142 -1.75 -11.08 20.47
N GLU A 143 -2.46 -11.63 21.47
CA GLU A 143 -1.86 -12.36 22.60
C GLU A 143 -1.14 -13.65 22.15
N ARG A 144 -1.63 -14.33 21.12
CA ARG A 144 -1.01 -15.54 20.55
C ARG A 144 0.15 -15.21 19.63
N ILE A 145 0.04 -14.19 18.79
CA ILE A 145 1.07 -13.76 17.83
C ILE A 145 2.31 -13.26 18.56
N ARG A 146 2.16 -12.44 19.61
CA ARG A 146 3.25 -11.86 20.40
C ARG A 146 4.30 -11.14 19.53
N TRP A 147 3.84 -10.52 18.44
CA TRP A 147 4.74 -9.81 17.54
C TRP A 147 5.42 -8.64 18.26
N GLN A 148 6.72 -8.44 17.97
CA GLN A 148 7.51 -7.34 18.45
C GLN A 148 8.34 -6.77 17.30
N GLU A 149 8.37 -5.45 17.23
CA GLU A 149 9.23 -4.75 16.28
C GLU A 149 10.70 -4.94 16.66
N ARG A 150 11.55 -5.15 15.64
CA ARG A 150 12.99 -5.36 15.83
C ARG A 150 13.79 -4.12 15.46
N GLU A 151 13.41 -3.47 14.37
CA GLU A 151 14.02 -2.28 13.83
C GLU A 151 12.89 -1.35 13.38
N ILE A 152 13.09 -0.03 13.53
CA ILE A 152 12.15 0.97 13.09
C ILE A 152 12.80 1.82 12.01
N ARG A 153 12.18 1.84 10.83
CA ARG A 153 12.58 2.70 9.72
C ARG A 153 11.38 3.08 8.85
N GLY A 154 11.59 4.04 7.95
CA GLY A 154 10.56 4.40 6.98
C GLY A 154 10.17 3.22 6.11
N CYS A 155 8.90 2.89 6.09
CA CYS A 155 8.28 1.79 5.36
C CYS A 155 7.11 2.29 4.52
N HIS A 156 6.72 1.50 3.53
CA HIS A 156 5.55 1.74 2.70
C HIS A 156 4.25 1.28 3.39
N ASN A 157 4.31 0.16 4.11
CA ASN A 157 3.24 -0.48 4.89
C ASN A 157 2.06 -1.06 4.09
N ASP A 158 2.08 -0.91 2.78
CA ASP A 158 1.12 -1.52 1.85
C ASP A 158 1.81 -1.99 0.56
N LEU A 159 3.04 -2.49 0.71
CA LEU A 159 3.88 -2.86 -0.42
C LEU A 159 3.50 -4.24 -0.96
N ASN A 160 2.98 -4.21 -2.18
CA ASN A 160 2.68 -5.40 -2.96
C ASN A 160 2.94 -5.12 -4.45
N PRO A 161 3.04 -6.14 -5.32
CA PRO A 161 3.32 -5.95 -6.75
C PRO A 161 2.32 -5.09 -7.52
N TRP A 162 1.09 -4.89 -7.02
CA TRP A 162 0.11 -3.97 -7.62
C TRP A 162 0.48 -2.50 -7.42
N ASN A 163 1.31 -2.21 -6.42
CA ASN A 163 1.81 -0.87 -6.11
C ASN A 163 3.20 -0.62 -6.69
N ILE A 164 3.65 -1.42 -7.68
CA ILE A 164 4.97 -1.28 -8.30
C ILE A 164 4.83 -1.33 -9.82
N ILE A 165 5.39 -0.31 -10.49
CA ILE A 165 5.50 -0.26 -11.95
C ILE A 165 6.94 -0.54 -12.34
N SER A 166 7.14 -1.51 -13.23
CA SER A 166 8.41 -1.78 -13.91
C SER A 166 8.50 -0.88 -15.15
N THR A 167 9.52 -0.05 -15.21
CA THR A 167 9.81 0.89 -16.31
C THR A 167 11.17 0.59 -16.93
N GLU A 168 11.50 1.22 -18.05
CA GLU A 168 12.84 1.16 -18.65
C GLU A 168 13.93 1.70 -17.69
N ASN A 169 13.56 2.61 -16.78
CA ASN A 169 14.46 3.29 -15.84
C ASN A 169 14.38 2.72 -14.41
N GLY A 170 13.94 1.46 -14.26
CA GLY A 170 13.80 0.79 -12.95
C GLY A 170 12.38 0.81 -12.40
N LEU A 171 12.24 0.45 -11.14
CA LEU A 171 10.95 0.32 -10.49
C LEU A 171 10.45 1.66 -9.93
N ARG A 172 9.13 1.85 -9.95
CA ARG A 172 8.44 3.00 -9.34
C ARG A 172 7.36 2.49 -8.41
N THR A 173 7.27 3.08 -7.22
CA THR A 173 6.32 2.67 -6.17
C THR A 173 5.14 3.63 -6.11
N LEU A 174 3.96 3.08 -6.02
CA LEU A 174 2.68 3.78 -5.98
C LEU A 174 2.05 3.69 -4.58
N ASP A 175 1.02 4.50 -4.35
CA ASP A 175 0.07 4.43 -3.22
C ASP A 175 0.70 4.51 -1.82
N TRP A 176 1.27 5.66 -1.51
CA TRP A 176 2.00 5.98 -0.30
C TRP A 176 1.13 6.38 0.91
N GLU A 177 -0.18 6.10 0.87
CA GLU A 177 -1.12 6.59 1.88
C GLU A 177 -0.90 6.02 3.30
N TRP A 178 -0.23 4.87 3.39
CA TRP A 178 0.12 4.18 4.64
C TRP A 178 1.59 4.32 5.04
N ALA A 179 2.38 5.07 4.27
CA ALA A 179 3.81 5.21 4.52
C ALA A 179 4.09 5.82 5.90
N GLY A 180 5.05 5.24 6.60
CA GLY A 180 5.43 5.64 7.96
C GLY A 180 6.41 4.66 8.59
N ASP A 181 6.94 5.01 9.74
CA ASP A 181 7.93 4.20 10.45
C ASP A 181 7.30 2.90 10.98
N ASN A 182 7.90 1.77 10.63
CA ASN A 182 7.50 0.43 11.04
C ASN A 182 8.72 -0.52 11.02
N ASP A 183 8.53 -1.77 11.42
CA ASP A 183 9.50 -2.84 11.17
C ASP A 183 9.50 -3.17 9.67
N PRO A 184 10.63 -3.01 8.96
CA PRO A 184 10.69 -3.19 7.52
C PRO A 184 10.40 -4.63 7.04
N LEU A 185 10.49 -5.64 7.91
CA LEU A 185 10.04 -6.99 7.55
C LEU A 185 8.54 -7.04 7.27
N PHE A 186 7.76 -6.08 7.76
CA PHE A 186 6.34 -5.98 7.42
C PHE A 186 6.14 -5.78 5.90
N ASP A 187 6.91 -4.87 5.29
CA ASP A 187 6.89 -4.67 3.84
C ASP A 187 7.46 -5.87 3.07
N VAL A 188 8.53 -6.50 3.58
CA VAL A 188 9.09 -7.72 3.00
C VAL A 188 8.03 -8.82 2.93
N ILE A 189 7.27 -9.03 4.00
CA ILE A 189 6.19 -10.02 4.06
C ILE A 189 5.06 -9.66 3.10
N GLY A 190 4.61 -8.39 3.07
CA GLY A 190 3.59 -7.92 2.14
C GLY A 190 3.96 -8.16 0.69
N PHE A 191 5.19 -7.79 0.32
CA PHE A 191 5.75 -8.06 -1.00
C PHE A 191 5.78 -9.55 -1.35
N CYS A 192 6.28 -10.40 -0.44
CA CYS A 192 6.35 -11.85 -0.66
C CYS A 192 4.95 -12.49 -0.86
N TYR A 193 3.95 -12.08 -0.08
CA TYR A 193 2.57 -12.55 -0.29
C TYR A 193 2.02 -12.13 -1.65
N GLY A 194 2.22 -10.87 -2.02
CA GLY A 194 1.77 -10.35 -3.31
C GLY A 194 2.50 -10.98 -4.51
N ALA A 195 3.77 -11.36 -4.34
CA ALA A 195 4.56 -12.08 -5.34
C ALA A 195 4.31 -13.59 -5.37
N HIS A 196 3.44 -14.12 -4.50
CA HIS A 196 3.11 -15.53 -4.36
C HIS A 196 4.33 -16.43 -4.10
N TYR A 197 5.29 -15.95 -3.33
CA TYR A 197 6.48 -16.73 -3.00
C TYR A 197 6.12 -17.95 -2.14
N SER A 198 6.85 -19.06 -2.38
CA SER A 198 6.81 -20.22 -1.52
C SER A 198 7.47 -19.94 -0.15
N HIS A 199 7.22 -20.80 0.83
CA HIS A 199 7.84 -20.68 2.16
C HIS A 199 9.37 -20.54 2.12
N ALA A 200 10.05 -21.32 1.28
CA ALA A 200 11.51 -21.23 1.10
C ALA A 200 11.93 -19.87 0.49
N GLU A 201 11.13 -19.33 -0.42
CA GLU A 201 11.38 -18.03 -1.05
C GLU A 201 11.12 -16.86 -0.09
N PHE A 202 10.18 -16.98 0.85
CA PHE A 202 10.04 -16.02 1.95
C PHE A 202 11.32 -15.91 2.77
N PHE A 203 11.90 -17.06 3.18
CA PHE A 203 13.20 -17.08 3.89
C PHE A 203 14.30 -16.43 3.06
N LEU A 204 14.43 -16.84 1.79
CA LEU A 204 15.47 -16.33 0.91
C LEU A 204 15.34 -14.81 0.74
N CYS A 205 14.14 -14.29 0.55
CA CYS A 205 13.90 -12.85 0.44
C CYS A 205 14.24 -12.12 1.75
N ALA A 206 13.72 -12.59 2.88
CA ALA A 206 13.93 -11.98 4.19
C ALA A 206 15.41 -12.01 4.62
N GLU A 207 16.11 -13.14 4.47
CA GLU A 207 17.52 -13.27 4.81
C GLU A 207 18.41 -12.42 3.88
N THR A 208 18.08 -12.38 2.56
CA THR A 208 18.77 -11.50 1.62
C THR A 208 18.56 -10.04 1.98
N TYR A 209 17.33 -9.65 2.34
CA TYR A 209 17.01 -8.29 2.77
C TYR A 209 17.78 -7.90 4.04
N LEU A 210 17.78 -8.75 5.06
CA LEU A 210 18.44 -8.48 6.35
C LEU A 210 19.97 -8.61 6.29
N GLY A 211 20.51 -9.34 5.31
CA GLY A 211 21.93 -9.70 5.26
C GLY A 211 22.36 -10.70 6.35
N GLN A 212 21.39 -11.35 7.00
CA GLN A 212 21.59 -12.32 8.06
C GLN A 212 20.43 -13.32 8.12
N ARG A 213 20.64 -14.43 8.83
CA ARG A 213 19.61 -15.43 9.01
C ARG A 213 18.42 -14.88 9.83
N VAL A 214 17.23 -15.31 9.47
CA VAL A 214 15.98 -15.03 10.20
C VAL A 214 15.48 -16.33 10.85
N SER A 215 14.97 -16.23 12.08
CA SER A 215 14.37 -17.39 12.74
C SER A 215 12.97 -17.68 12.18
N GLU A 216 12.58 -18.95 12.20
CA GLU A 216 11.21 -19.38 11.86
C GLU A 216 10.16 -18.61 12.67
N GLU A 217 10.40 -18.43 13.97
CA GLU A 217 9.51 -17.68 14.85
C GLU A 217 9.34 -16.23 14.41
N THR A 218 10.43 -15.54 14.10
CA THR A 218 10.39 -14.16 13.62
C THR A 218 9.60 -14.03 12.31
N LEU A 219 9.88 -14.92 11.35
CA LEU A 219 9.17 -14.88 10.07
C LEU A 219 7.69 -15.17 10.27
N ARG A 220 7.37 -16.23 11.02
CA ARG A 220 5.99 -16.66 11.31
C ARG A 220 5.18 -15.58 12.04
N THR A 221 5.76 -14.94 13.07
CA THR A 221 5.05 -13.89 13.82
C THR A 221 4.83 -12.65 12.97
N THR A 222 5.79 -12.28 12.09
CA THR A 222 5.61 -11.16 11.16
C THR A 222 4.57 -11.48 10.08
N GLN A 223 4.54 -12.71 9.57
CA GLN A 223 3.47 -13.17 8.67
C GLN A 223 2.09 -13.11 9.34
N ALA A 224 1.99 -13.57 10.58
CA ALA A 224 0.74 -13.59 11.32
C ALA A 224 0.19 -12.18 11.59
N ILE A 225 1.04 -11.23 12.03
CA ILE A 225 0.59 -9.84 12.25
C ILE A 225 0.21 -9.15 10.95
N PHE A 226 0.94 -9.40 9.85
CA PHE A 226 0.58 -8.89 8.53
C PHE A 226 -0.80 -9.42 8.10
N GLN A 227 -1.04 -10.73 8.18
CA GLN A 227 -2.31 -11.33 7.81
C GLN A 227 -3.47 -10.87 8.72
N LEU A 228 -3.22 -10.63 10.00
CA LEU A 228 -4.23 -10.07 10.91
C LEU A 228 -4.59 -8.62 10.50
N ARG A 229 -3.63 -7.82 10.06
CA ARG A 229 -3.89 -6.47 9.53
C ARG A 229 -4.74 -6.53 8.25
N GLU A 230 -4.42 -7.45 7.33
CA GLU A 230 -5.20 -7.65 6.11
C GLU A 230 -6.66 -8.05 6.43
N HIS A 231 -6.85 -8.96 7.39
CA HIS A 231 -8.17 -9.35 7.85
C HIS A 231 -8.92 -8.16 8.47
N ALA A 232 -8.28 -7.42 9.35
CA ALA A 232 -8.85 -6.27 10.04
C ALA A 232 -9.32 -5.19 9.04
N TRP A 233 -8.49 -4.88 8.03
CA TRP A 233 -8.87 -3.96 6.97
C TRP A 233 -10.08 -4.46 6.18
N ALA A 234 -10.10 -5.73 5.81
CA ALA A 234 -11.19 -6.30 5.01
C ALA A 234 -12.54 -6.28 5.77
N ILE A 235 -12.56 -6.60 7.07
CA ILE A 235 -13.80 -6.50 7.87
C ILE A 235 -14.29 -5.05 8.00
N ALA A 236 -13.38 -4.07 8.13
CA ALA A 236 -13.73 -2.66 8.15
C ALA A 236 -14.36 -2.21 6.82
N GLN A 237 -13.77 -2.60 5.69
CA GLN A 237 -14.31 -2.32 4.35
C GLN A 237 -15.73 -2.91 4.16
N ILE A 238 -15.92 -4.16 4.55
CA ILE A 238 -17.23 -4.83 4.47
C ILE A 238 -18.25 -4.12 5.36
N SER A 239 -17.87 -3.75 6.58
CA SER A 239 -18.74 -3.01 7.50
C SER A 239 -19.13 -1.61 6.96
N ALA A 240 -18.25 -0.98 6.20
CA ALA A 240 -18.51 0.27 5.50
C ALA A 240 -19.36 0.12 4.22
N GLY A 241 -19.76 -1.12 3.88
CA GLY A 241 -20.61 -1.42 2.73
C GLY A 241 -19.86 -1.82 1.45
N ASN A 242 -18.53 -1.93 1.49
CA ASN A 242 -17.72 -2.37 0.35
C ASN A 242 -17.70 -3.91 0.30
N ASN A 243 -18.69 -4.50 -0.38
CA ASN A 243 -18.86 -5.96 -0.48
C ASN A 243 -18.26 -6.54 -1.76
N HIS A 244 -17.17 -5.98 -2.27
CA HIS A 244 -16.47 -6.53 -3.43
C HIS A 244 -15.97 -7.95 -3.12
N GLU A 245 -16.13 -8.88 -4.07
CA GLU A 245 -15.77 -10.30 -3.90
C GLU A 245 -14.31 -10.48 -3.43
N GLY A 246 -13.37 -9.77 -4.03
CA GLY A 246 -11.96 -9.82 -3.64
C GLY A 246 -11.69 -9.39 -2.19
N ILE A 247 -12.50 -8.47 -1.61
CA ILE A 247 -12.38 -8.08 -0.19
C ILE A 247 -12.91 -9.20 0.72
N ILE A 248 -14.00 -9.85 0.31
CA ILE A 248 -14.57 -10.99 1.05
C ILE A 248 -13.57 -12.16 1.05
N GLU A 249 -12.98 -12.47 -0.10
CA GLU A 249 -11.95 -13.50 -0.22
C GLU A 249 -10.70 -13.15 0.59
N GLN A 250 -10.26 -11.88 0.59
CA GLN A 250 -9.13 -11.43 1.41
C GLN A 250 -9.41 -11.62 2.89
N ARG A 251 -10.59 -11.23 3.38
CA ARG A 251 -11.02 -11.45 4.77
C ARG A 251 -10.85 -12.91 5.19
N ASP A 252 -11.41 -13.83 4.39
CA ASP A 252 -11.48 -15.26 4.74
C ASP A 252 -10.10 -15.92 4.64
N ARG A 253 -9.35 -15.61 3.58
CA ARG A 253 -8.00 -16.10 3.39
C ARG A 253 -7.05 -15.62 4.48
N SER A 254 -7.10 -14.32 4.83
CA SER A 254 -6.18 -13.75 5.80
C SER A 254 -6.37 -14.35 7.19
N ILE A 255 -7.61 -14.53 7.67
CA ILE A 255 -7.83 -15.13 8.97
C ILE A 255 -7.47 -16.63 8.99
N ALA A 256 -7.72 -17.36 7.89
CA ALA A 256 -7.29 -18.74 7.78
C ALA A 256 -5.76 -18.87 7.83
N ASN A 257 -5.03 -17.94 7.20
CA ASN A 257 -3.57 -17.86 7.28
C ASN A 257 -3.08 -17.57 8.71
N VAL A 258 -3.75 -16.66 9.45
CA VAL A 258 -3.42 -16.40 10.86
C VAL A 258 -3.55 -17.68 11.68
N GLU A 259 -4.67 -18.40 11.55
CA GLU A 259 -4.89 -19.64 12.32
C GLU A 259 -3.91 -20.76 11.96
N GLN A 260 -3.46 -20.82 10.70
CA GLN A 260 -2.45 -21.78 10.27
C GLN A 260 -1.05 -21.45 10.82
N LEU A 261 -0.74 -20.15 10.99
CA LEU A 261 0.54 -19.67 11.49
C LEU A 261 0.66 -19.77 13.03
N LEU A 262 -0.43 -19.87 13.76
CA LEU A 262 -0.48 -19.95 15.24
C LEU A 262 -0.59 -21.37 15.77
#